data_38d6b582764814dfb34897b7d5577297
#
_entry.id   38d6b582764814dfb34897b7d5577297
#
_cell.length_a   1.000
_cell.length_b   1.000
_cell.length_c   1.000
_cell.angle_alpha   90.00
_cell.angle_beta   90.00
_cell.angle_gamma   90.00
#
_symmetry.space_group_name_H-M   'P 1'
#
loop_
_entity.id
_entity.type
_entity.pdbx_description
1 polymer ?
#
loop_
_entity_poly.entity_id
_entity_poly.type
_entity_poly.pdbx_seq_one_letter_code
_entity_poly.pdbx_strand_id
1 'polypeptide(L)'
;MLEKKPKVVMTNFLKNEGIKWAEEARQEAIDNEDVKQFITNTIDLFKTGTVPPIQVKIKKLVPEAVIPAYAKDGDMGMDVTATSVEYDKKLDCFVYHTGLAFELPKGYGMLIFPRSSNRKTNSYMANHVGILDSGFRGELLLCFKYKESVSSILSSFRSDEFIEKLANNVNIIDAKALAVAIITTTNDIVNNDSELSRFMMNFAPYKVGDRIGQIVIVPYPTVKFEETDTLSESERGDGGHGSTGN
;
A
#
# COMPACT_ATOMS: atom_id res chain seq x y z
N MET A 1 50.96 -10.90 -10.31
CA MET A 1 50.08 -11.13 -11.47
C MET A 1 48.85 -11.85 -10.97
N LEU A 2 47.76 -11.14 -10.80
CA LEU A 2 46.46 -11.73 -10.39
C LEU A 2 45.77 -12.25 -11.65
N GLU A 3 45.64 -13.55 -11.78
CA GLU A 3 44.89 -14.23 -12.84
C GLU A 3 43.46 -13.69 -12.89
N LYS A 4 43.07 -13.09 -14.01
CA LYS A 4 41.68 -12.72 -14.28
C LYS A 4 40.81 -14.01 -14.30
N LYS A 5 39.94 -14.12 -13.35
CA LYS A 5 39.03 -15.26 -13.17
C LYS A 5 38.21 -15.52 -14.44
N PRO A 6 38.03 -16.79 -14.86
CA PRO A 6 37.30 -17.18 -16.08
C PRO A 6 35.82 -16.74 -16.12
N LYS A 7 35.26 -16.29 -14.99
CA LYS A 7 33.88 -15.79 -14.89
C LYS A 7 33.56 -14.59 -15.81
N VAL A 8 34.52 -13.70 -16.09
CA VAL A 8 34.26 -12.48 -16.86
C VAL A 8 34.10 -12.77 -18.36
N VAL A 9 34.83 -13.75 -18.87
CA VAL A 9 34.81 -14.11 -20.32
C VAL A 9 33.51 -14.83 -20.66
N MET A 10 33.05 -15.75 -19.79
CA MET A 10 31.80 -16.49 -19.98
C MET A 10 30.57 -15.57 -19.89
N THR A 11 30.58 -14.59 -18.99
CA THR A 11 29.51 -13.59 -18.85
C THR A 11 29.37 -12.71 -20.10
N ASN A 12 30.48 -12.31 -20.73
CA ASN A 12 30.46 -11.51 -21.96
C ASN A 12 29.97 -12.31 -23.17
N PHE A 13 30.35 -13.59 -23.27
CA PHE A 13 29.87 -14.48 -24.32
C PHE A 13 28.35 -14.66 -24.25
N LEU A 14 27.82 -15.03 -23.07
CA LEU A 14 26.39 -15.21 -22.85
C LEU A 14 25.62 -13.91 -23.06
N LYS A 15 26.19 -12.77 -22.68
CA LYS A 15 25.60 -11.44 -22.91
C LYS A 15 25.46 -11.15 -24.40
N ASN A 16 26.49 -11.39 -25.20
CA ASN A 16 26.48 -11.12 -26.65
C ASN A 16 25.50 -12.05 -27.39
N GLU A 17 25.48 -13.32 -27.08
CA GLU A 17 24.53 -14.29 -27.66
C GLU A 17 23.09 -13.97 -27.27
N GLY A 18 22.84 -13.57 -26.03
CA GLY A 18 21.53 -13.14 -25.56
C GLY A 18 21.01 -11.89 -26.28
N ILE A 19 21.90 -10.90 -26.55
CA ILE A 19 21.57 -9.71 -27.32
C ILE A 19 21.21 -10.09 -28.76
N LYS A 20 22.02 -10.91 -29.40
CA LYS A 20 21.80 -11.37 -30.77
C LYS A 20 20.46 -12.09 -30.91
N TRP A 21 20.17 -13.03 -30.03
CA TRP A 21 18.89 -13.74 -30.01
C TRP A 21 17.70 -12.78 -29.85
N ALA A 22 17.80 -11.82 -28.94
CA ALA A 22 16.73 -10.88 -28.70
C ALA A 22 16.50 -9.92 -29.88
N GLU A 23 17.56 -9.53 -30.60
CA GLU A 23 17.48 -8.70 -31.82
C GLU A 23 16.83 -9.48 -32.98
N GLU A 24 17.15 -10.77 -33.15
CA GLU A 24 16.49 -11.67 -34.11
C GLU A 24 15.02 -11.85 -33.78
N ALA A 25 14.68 -12.15 -32.53
CA ALA A 25 13.28 -12.32 -32.09
C ALA A 25 12.44 -11.04 -32.26
N ARG A 26 13.05 -9.86 -32.09
CA ARG A 26 12.38 -8.57 -32.34
C ARG A 26 12.00 -8.39 -33.82
N GLN A 27 12.83 -8.88 -34.74
CA GLN A 27 12.59 -8.81 -36.17
C GLN A 27 11.38 -9.69 -36.58
N GLU A 28 11.14 -10.81 -35.85
CA GLU A 28 10.05 -11.75 -36.11
C GLU A 28 8.73 -11.35 -35.44
N ALA A 29 8.77 -10.51 -34.40
CA ALA A 29 7.59 -10.07 -33.64
C ALA A 29 6.84 -8.94 -34.33
N ILE A 30 6.28 -9.19 -35.53
CA ILE A 30 5.78 -8.15 -36.43
C ILE A 30 4.52 -7.45 -35.93
N ASP A 31 3.63 -8.11 -35.16
CA ASP A 31 2.29 -7.60 -34.86
C ASP A 31 1.90 -7.52 -33.37
N ASN A 32 2.83 -7.74 -32.46
CA ASN A 32 2.53 -7.69 -31.01
C ASN A 32 3.43 -6.70 -30.26
N GLU A 33 2.86 -5.53 -29.96
CA GLU A 33 3.60 -4.44 -29.29
C GLU A 33 4.11 -4.85 -27.87
N ASP A 34 3.38 -5.74 -27.16
CA ASP A 34 3.82 -6.22 -25.85
C ASP A 34 5.07 -7.10 -25.98
N VAL A 35 5.13 -7.93 -27.04
CA VAL A 35 6.32 -8.77 -27.35
C VAL A 35 7.48 -7.90 -27.79
N LYS A 36 7.25 -6.92 -28.63
CA LYS A 36 8.30 -5.95 -29.04
C LYS A 36 8.87 -5.20 -27.85
N GLN A 37 8.01 -4.75 -26.93
CA GLN A 37 8.46 -4.06 -25.71
C GLN A 37 9.27 -4.98 -24.80
N PHE A 38 8.81 -6.22 -24.59
CA PHE A 38 9.56 -7.23 -23.83
C PHE A 38 10.94 -7.49 -24.40
N ILE A 39 11.03 -7.68 -25.71
CA ILE A 39 12.30 -7.92 -26.40
C ILE A 39 13.21 -6.70 -26.31
N THR A 40 12.69 -5.49 -26.49
CA THR A 40 13.42 -4.25 -26.33
C THR A 40 14.02 -4.13 -24.93
N ASN A 41 13.20 -4.36 -23.90
CA ASN A 41 13.65 -4.35 -22.51
C ASN A 41 14.73 -5.39 -22.24
N THR A 42 14.63 -6.56 -22.85
CA THR A 42 15.62 -7.64 -22.74
C THR A 42 16.95 -7.23 -23.38
N ILE A 43 16.91 -6.64 -24.58
CA ILE A 43 18.10 -6.12 -25.27
C ILE A 43 18.78 -5.05 -24.39
N ASP A 44 18.03 -4.10 -23.85
CA ASP A 44 18.57 -3.03 -23.01
C ASP A 44 19.19 -3.58 -21.73
N LEU A 45 18.54 -4.57 -21.09
CA LEU A 45 19.11 -5.27 -19.94
C LEU A 45 20.46 -5.90 -20.26
N PHE A 46 20.60 -6.57 -21.41
CA PHE A 46 21.88 -7.18 -21.81
C PHE A 46 22.94 -6.14 -22.18
N LYS A 47 22.53 -5.01 -22.80
CA LYS A 47 23.44 -3.93 -23.21
C LYS A 47 23.93 -3.10 -22.03
N THR A 48 23.05 -2.72 -21.14
CA THR A 48 23.31 -1.76 -20.05
C THR A 48 23.51 -2.40 -18.68
N GLY A 49 23.03 -3.64 -18.51
CA GLY A 49 22.96 -4.30 -17.19
C GLY A 49 21.89 -3.73 -16.27
N THR A 50 21.01 -2.87 -16.79
CA THR A 50 19.91 -2.24 -16.04
C THR A 50 18.56 -2.62 -16.65
N VAL A 51 17.56 -2.85 -15.81
CA VAL A 51 16.17 -3.03 -16.27
C VAL A 51 15.64 -1.65 -16.70
N PRO A 52 15.13 -1.50 -17.93
CA PRO A 52 14.57 -0.24 -18.37
C PRO A 52 13.33 0.13 -17.54
N PRO A 53 13.06 1.43 -17.32
CA PRO A 53 11.92 1.88 -16.56
C PRO A 53 10.59 1.50 -17.22
N ILE A 54 9.65 1.06 -16.43
CA ILE A 54 8.30 0.73 -16.87
C ILE A 54 7.51 2.02 -17.08
N GLN A 55 6.81 2.14 -18.20
CA GLN A 55 5.92 3.27 -18.45
C GLN A 55 4.55 3.02 -17.80
N VAL A 56 4.17 3.88 -16.88
CA VAL A 56 2.87 3.89 -16.22
C VAL A 56 2.20 5.21 -16.49
N LYS A 57 0.98 5.17 -17.02
CA LYS A 57 0.20 6.39 -17.17
C LYS A 57 -0.44 6.76 -15.85
N ILE A 58 -0.39 8.03 -15.50
CA ILE A 58 -0.98 8.58 -14.28
C ILE A 58 -1.84 9.78 -14.63
N LYS A 59 -3.03 9.84 -14.03
CA LYS A 59 -3.96 10.97 -14.17
C LYS A 59 -4.15 11.64 -12.82
N LYS A 60 -3.95 12.95 -12.76
CA LYS A 60 -4.37 13.78 -11.65
C LYS A 60 -5.87 14.05 -11.77
N LEU A 61 -6.62 13.70 -10.74
CA LEU A 61 -8.07 13.96 -10.64
C LEU A 61 -8.36 15.32 -10.02
N VAL A 62 -7.38 15.82 -9.24
CA VAL A 62 -7.41 17.18 -8.63
C VAL A 62 -6.04 17.84 -8.85
N PRO A 63 -5.99 19.18 -8.94
CA PRO A 63 -4.73 19.90 -9.19
C PRO A 63 -3.65 19.66 -8.12
N GLU A 64 -4.07 19.49 -6.86
CA GLU A 64 -3.22 19.32 -5.68
C GLU A 64 -2.58 17.93 -5.60
N ALA A 65 -3.04 16.97 -6.43
CA ALA A 65 -2.49 15.62 -6.42
C ALA A 65 -0.99 15.62 -6.71
N VAL A 66 -0.24 14.88 -5.91
CA VAL A 66 1.22 14.76 -6.01
C VAL A 66 1.57 13.46 -6.70
N ILE A 67 2.25 13.54 -7.84
CA ILE A 67 2.73 12.34 -8.55
C ILE A 67 3.81 11.66 -7.70
N PRO A 68 3.67 10.36 -7.37
CA PRO A 68 4.65 9.62 -6.61
C PRO A 68 6.02 9.60 -7.31
N ALA A 69 7.08 9.72 -6.52
CA ALA A 69 8.45 9.65 -7.00
C ALA A 69 9.34 8.92 -5.97
N TYR A 70 10.42 8.33 -6.45
CA TYR A 70 11.47 7.81 -5.57
C TYR A 70 12.14 8.97 -4.83
N ALA A 71 12.30 8.84 -3.53
CA ALA A 71 12.96 9.88 -2.73
C ALA A 71 14.48 9.87 -2.95
N LYS A 72 15.04 8.69 -3.22
CA LYS A 72 16.47 8.48 -3.48
C LYS A 72 16.65 7.41 -4.55
N ASP A 73 17.82 7.45 -5.20
CA ASP A 73 18.25 6.35 -6.05
C ASP A 73 18.38 5.05 -5.24
N GLY A 74 17.84 3.95 -5.79
CA GLY A 74 17.78 2.65 -5.13
C GLY A 74 16.57 2.43 -4.22
N ASP A 75 15.72 3.42 -3.99
CA ASP A 75 14.46 3.20 -3.29
C ASP A 75 13.54 2.28 -4.11
N MET A 76 12.86 1.34 -3.45
CA MET A 76 11.90 0.43 -4.08
C MET A 76 10.49 1.05 -4.14
N GLY A 77 10.11 1.81 -3.13
CA GLY A 77 8.77 2.37 -2.96
C GLY A 77 8.71 3.87 -3.27
N MET A 78 7.60 4.31 -3.82
CA MET A 78 7.29 5.73 -4.03
C MET A 78 6.21 6.17 -3.05
N ASP A 79 6.43 7.28 -2.36
CA ASP A 79 5.49 7.81 -1.38
C ASP A 79 4.20 8.35 -2.04
N VAL A 80 3.06 8.10 -1.39
CA VAL A 80 1.74 8.60 -1.78
C VAL A 80 1.27 9.65 -0.78
N THR A 81 0.79 10.78 -1.28
CA THR A 81 0.38 11.94 -0.49
C THR A 81 -1.14 12.09 -0.47
N ALA A 82 -1.70 12.42 0.70
CA ALA A 82 -3.12 12.70 0.86
C ALA A 82 -3.50 14.09 0.31
N THR A 83 -4.56 14.15 -0.51
CA THR A 83 -5.18 15.42 -0.97
C THR A 83 -6.39 15.80 -0.16
N SER A 84 -7.11 14.81 0.37
CA SER A 84 -8.21 15.00 1.31
C SER A 84 -8.39 13.77 2.18
N VAL A 85 -9.21 13.89 3.21
CA VAL A 85 -9.56 12.78 4.12
C VAL A 85 -11.00 12.95 4.55
N GLU A 86 -11.70 11.83 4.70
CA GLU A 86 -13.04 11.75 5.27
C GLU A 86 -13.15 10.58 6.23
N TYR A 87 -14.12 10.63 7.14
CA TYR A 87 -14.42 9.52 8.02
C TYR A 87 -15.67 8.77 7.54
N ASP A 88 -15.49 7.50 7.21
CA ASP A 88 -16.58 6.58 6.87
C ASP A 88 -17.08 5.89 8.14
N LYS A 89 -18.27 6.31 8.62
CA LYS A 89 -18.92 5.75 9.81
C LYS A 89 -19.28 4.27 9.65
N LYS A 90 -19.65 3.84 8.44
CA LYS A 90 -20.09 2.44 8.20
C LYS A 90 -18.92 1.47 8.30
N LEU A 91 -17.79 1.89 7.76
CA LEU A 91 -16.56 1.11 7.77
C LEU A 91 -15.69 1.36 9.01
N ASP A 92 -16.02 2.40 9.81
CA ASP A 92 -15.23 2.87 10.95
C ASP A 92 -13.78 3.09 10.54
N CYS A 93 -13.57 3.93 9.53
CA CYS A 93 -12.24 4.19 8.99
C CYS A 93 -12.10 5.62 8.44
N PHE A 94 -10.86 6.08 8.37
CA PHE A 94 -10.47 7.30 7.67
C PHE A 94 -10.10 6.93 6.23
N VAL A 95 -10.82 7.48 5.27
CA VAL A 95 -10.59 7.29 3.84
C VAL A 95 -9.76 8.48 3.34
N TYR A 96 -8.57 8.21 2.88
CA TYR A 96 -7.66 9.20 2.31
C TYR A 96 -7.70 9.16 0.80
N HIS A 97 -7.97 10.31 0.21
CA HIS A 97 -7.92 10.53 -1.23
C HIS A 97 -6.50 10.94 -1.63
N THR A 98 -6.03 10.41 -2.75
CA THR A 98 -4.74 10.79 -3.33
C THR A 98 -4.88 11.73 -4.52
N GLY A 99 -6.08 11.81 -5.09
CA GLY A 99 -6.36 12.53 -6.32
C GLY A 99 -5.67 11.91 -7.55
N LEU A 100 -5.30 10.62 -7.49
CA LEU A 100 -4.55 9.94 -8.54
C LEU A 100 -5.27 8.70 -9.04
N ALA A 101 -5.30 8.54 -10.36
CA ALA A 101 -5.70 7.31 -11.03
C ALA A 101 -4.56 6.80 -11.93
N PHE A 102 -4.44 5.48 -12.07
CA PHE A 102 -3.32 4.84 -12.74
C PHE A 102 -3.80 3.93 -13.88
N GLU A 103 -2.96 3.83 -14.93
CA GLU A 103 -3.07 2.81 -15.95
C GLU A 103 -1.75 2.05 -16.01
N LEU A 104 -1.75 0.87 -15.41
CA LEU A 104 -0.59 -0.03 -15.42
C LEU A 104 -0.58 -0.83 -16.72
N PRO A 105 0.59 -1.15 -17.29
CA PRO A 105 0.68 -2.08 -18.40
C PRO A 105 0.25 -3.50 -17.97
N LYS A 106 -0.23 -4.30 -18.92
CA LYS A 106 -0.57 -5.70 -18.66
C LYS A 106 0.64 -6.46 -18.12
N GLY A 107 0.40 -7.40 -17.21
CA GLY A 107 1.46 -8.16 -16.55
C GLY A 107 2.11 -7.44 -15.36
N TYR A 108 1.63 -6.23 -15.02
CA TYR A 108 2.07 -5.49 -13.84
C TYR A 108 0.90 -5.16 -12.92
N GLY A 109 1.17 -5.23 -11.62
CA GLY A 109 0.26 -4.80 -10.56
C GLY A 109 0.96 -3.78 -9.66
N MET A 110 0.16 -3.07 -8.86
CA MET A 110 0.68 -2.15 -7.86
C MET A 110 0.33 -2.67 -6.48
N LEU A 111 1.32 -2.79 -5.63
CA LEU A 111 1.16 -3.08 -4.20
C LEU A 111 1.23 -1.77 -3.43
N ILE A 112 0.30 -1.59 -2.50
CA ILE A 112 0.20 -0.41 -1.66
C ILE A 112 0.49 -0.83 -0.22
N PHE A 113 1.49 -0.19 0.39
CA PHE A 113 1.94 -0.48 1.74
C PHE A 113 1.80 0.74 2.65
N PRO A 114 1.59 0.54 3.96
CA PRO A 114 1.79 1.61 4.93
C PRO A 114 3.27 2.00 4.97
N ARG A 115 3.54 3.27 5.30
CA ARG A 115 4.92 3.72 5.51
C ARG A 115 5.46 3.23 6.85
N SER A 116 6.78 3.14 6.97
CA SER A 116 7.45 2.78 8.23
C SER A 116 7.09 3.72 9.40
N SER A 117 6.73 4.98 9.10
CA SER A 117 6.27 5.95 10.10
C SER A 117 4.92 5.59 10.71
N ASN A 118 4.11 4.73 10.06
CA ASN A 118 2.82 4.28 10.59
C ASN A 118 2.94 3.61 11.96
N ARG A 119 4.11 3.01 12.27
CA ARG A 119 4.39 2.45 13.61
C ARG A 119 4.28 3.46 14.75
N LYS A 120 4.33 4.77 14.43
CA LYS A 120 4.21 5.86 15.43
C LYS A 120 2.76 6.25 15.69
N THR A 121 1.83 5.76 14.87
CA THR A 121 0.40 5.97 15.02
C THR A 121 -0.24 4.75 15.70
N ASN A 122 -1.39 4.93 16.34
CA ASN A 122 -2.19 3.81 16.84
C ASN A 122 -3.18 3.31 15.78
N SER A 123 -2.83 3.46 14.50
CA SER A 123 -3.66 3.10 13.36
C SER A 123 -2.96 2.07 12.47
N TYR A 124 -3.73 1.43 11.62
CA TYR A 124 -3.24 0.51 10.60
C TYR A 124 -4.01 0.71 9.28
N MET A 125 -3.37 0.43 8.17
CA MET A 125 -4.06 0.39 6.88
C MET A 125 -5.03 -0.78 6.85
N ALA A 126 -6.31 -0.52 6.57
CA ALA A 126 -7.41 -1.47 6.78
C ALA A 126 -7.23 -2.80 6.03
N ASN A 127 -6.65 -2.78 4.87
CA ASN A 127 -6.36 -3.97 4.05
C ASN A 127 -4.90 -4.45 4.17
N HIS A 128 -4.10 -3.90 5.10
CA HIS A 128 -2.69 -4.18 5.35
C HIS A 128 -1.79 -3.99 4.12
N VAL A 129 -2.08 -4.66 3.02
CA VAL A 129 -1.48 -4.47 1.70
C VAL A 129 -2.62 -4.30 0.69
N GLY A 130 -2.64 -3.16 0.02
CA GLY A 130 -3.55 -2.93 -1.10
C GLY A 130 -3.01 -3.55 -2.38
N ILE A 131 -3.90 -4.00 -3.24
CA ILE A 131 -3.58 -4.46 -4.59
C ILE A 131 -4.38 -3.60 -5.57
N LEU A 132 -3.69 -3.02 -6.55
CA LEU A 132 -4.31 -2.30 -7.65
C LEU A 132 -3.99 -3.02 -8.95
N ASP A 133 -5.03 -3.53 -9.58
CA ASP A 133 -4.95 -4.29 -10.82
C ASP A 133 -4.68 -3.37 -12.03
N SER A 134 -4.06 -3.91 -13.07
CA SER A 134 -3.79 -3.16 -14.31
C SER A 134 -5.06 -2.65 -15.00
N GLY A 135 -6.21 -3.28 -14.76
CA GLY A 135 -7.52 -2.88 -15.30
C GLY A 135 -8.25 -1.81 -14.49
N PHE A 136 -7.81 -1.48 -13.26
CA PHE A 136 -8.46 -0.47 -12.42
C PHE A 136 -8.18 0.95 -12.94
N ARG A 137 -9.21 1.80 -12.94
CA ARG A 137 -9.14 3.19 -13.43
C ARG A 137 -9.71 4.21 -12.44
N GLY A 138 -10.15 3.74 -11.26
CA GLY A 138 -10.62 4.62 -10.18
C GLY A 138 -9.48 5.32 -9.45
N GLU A 139 -9.85 6.16 -8.53
CA GLU A 139 -8.90 6.83 -7.64
C GLU A 139 -8.22 5.84 -6.70
N LEU A 140 -6.92 6.04 -6.48
CA LEU A 140 -6.21 5.34 -5.42
C LEU A 140 -6.61 5.93 -4.06
N LEU A 141 -7.27 5.11 -3.24
CA LEU A 141 -7.68 5.44 -1.88
C LEU A 141 -6.91 4.60 -0.88
N LEU A 142 -6.58 5.17 0.28
CA LEU A 142 -6.00 4.46 1.41
C LEU A 142 -6.92 4.62 2.62
N CYS A 143 -7.31 3.49 3.21
CA CYS A 143 -8.18 3.47 4.39
C CYS A 143 -7.37 3.10 5.63
N PHE A 144 -7.52 3.89 6.70
CA PHE A 144 -6.87 3.64 7.99
C PHE A 144 -7.90 3.46 9.08
N LYS A 145 -7.67 2.47 9.93
CA LYS A 145 -8.43 2.19 11.15
C LYS A 145 -7.56 2.35 12.38
N TYR A 146 -8.19 2.68 13.50
CA TYR A 146 -7.55 2.53 14.79
C TYR A 146 -7.57 1.07 15.26
N LYS A 147 -6.65 0.69 16.13
CA LYS A 147 -6.63 -0.64 16.76
C LYS A 147 -7.86 -0.88 17.62
N GLU A 148 -8.38 0.18 18.22
CA GLU A 148 -9.63 0.17 18.95
C GLU A 148 -10.71 0.89 18.13
N SER A 149 -11.92 0.35 18.11
CA SER A 149 -13.02 1.01 17.40
C SER A 149 -13.34 2.36 18.03
N VAL A 150 -13.77 3.31 17.22
CA VAL A 150 -14.20 4.62 17.70
C VAL A 150 -15.35 4.51 18.68
N SER A 151 -16.27 3.59 18.44
CA SER A 151 -17.36 3.31 19.39
C SER A 151 -16.82 2.83 20.75
N SER A 152 -15.74 2.04 20.78
CA SER A 152 -15.07 1.63 21.99
C SER A 152 -14.43 2.80 22.72
N ILE A 153 -13.73 3.67 21.98
CA ILE A 153 -13.12 4.89 22.54
C ILE A 153 -14.21 5.80 23.11
N LEU A 154 -15.27 6.06 22.36
CA LEU A 154 -16.39 6.89 22.83
C LEU A 154 -17.14 6.28 24.01
N SER A 155 -17.27 4.94 24.07
CA SER A 155 -17.88 4.26 25.21
C SER A 155 -17.02 4.35 26.47
N SER A 156 -15.69 4.41 26.33
CA SER A 156 -14.80 4.57 27.48
C SER A 156 -14.98 5.92 28.18
N PHE A 157 -15.38 6.98 27.46
CA PHE A 157 -15.75 8.26 28.05
C PHE A 157 -17.06 8.23 28.87
N ARG A 158 -17.88 7.18 28.69
CA ARG A 158 -19.15 6.96 29.40
C ARG A 158 -19.01 5.96 30.53
N SER A 159 -17.85 5.35 30.71
CA SER A 159 -17.63 4.35 31.76
C SER A 159 -17.67 4.99 33.14
N ASP A 160 -18.24 4.27 34.12
CA ASP A 160 -18.25 4.68 35.51
C ASP A 160 -16.84 4.94 36.04
N GLU A 161 -15.84 4.18 35.55
CA GLU A 161 -14.43 4.36 35.90
C GLU A 161 -13.86 5.69 35.41
N PHE A 162 -14.25 6.17 34.20
CA PHE A 162 -13.84 7.48 33.71
C PHE A 162 -14.49 8.61 34.48
N ILE A 163 -15.79 8.46 34.81
CA ILE A 163 -16.56 9.40 35.62
C ILE A 163 -15.97 9.48 37.04
N GLU A 164 -15.60 8.35 37.61
CA GLU A 164 -14.98 8.27 38.93
C GLU A 164 -13.57 8.93 38.94
N LYS A 165 -12.76 8.70 37.91
CA LYS A 165 -11.47 9.38 37.76
C LYS A 165 -11.61 10.91 37.61
N LEU A 166 -12.62 11.39 36.89
CA LEU A 166 -12.97 12.81 36.82
C LEU A 166 -13.39 13.34 38.21
N ALA A 167 -14.26 12.63 38.90
CA ALA A 167 -14.77 13.01 40.22
C ALA A 167 -13.68 13.11 41.29
N ASN A 168 -12.63 12.28 41.18
CA ASN A 168 -11.48 12.29 42.10
C ASN A 168 -10.53 13.45 41.87
N ASN A 169 -10.59 14.11 40.69
CA ASN A 169 -9.66 15.21 40.34
C ASN A 169 -10.32 16.59 40.29
N VAL A 170 -11.66 16.69 40.42
CA VAL A 170 -12.43 17.92 40.35
C VAL A 170 -13.50 17.92 41.45
N ASN A 171 -13.98 19.10 41.84
CA ASN A 171 -15.07 19.23 42.83
C ASN A 171 -16.29 18.39 42.36
N ILE A 172 -16.86 17.57 43.26
CA ILE A 172 -17.91 16.56 42.96
C ILE A 172 -19.11 17.12 42.19
N ILE A 173 -19.47 18.38 42.44
CA ILE A 173 -20.61 19.04 41.76
C ILE A 173 -20.24 19.35 40.32
N ASP A 174 -19.02 19.87 40.09
CA ASP A 174 -18.52 20.23 38.77
C ASP A 174 -18.20 18.98 37.94
N ALA A 175 -17.73 17.90 38.59
CA ALA A 175 -17.45 16.62 37.92
C ALA A 175 -18.74 15.96 37.38
N LYS A 176 -19.85 15.97 38.14
CA LYS A 176 -21.13 15.46 37.69
C LYS A 176 -21.70 16.27 36.53
N ALA A 177 -21.64 17.60 36.62
CA ALA A 177 -22.10 18.47 35.55
C ALA A 177 -21.27 18.28 34.28
N LEU A 178 -19.96 18.15 34.41
CA LEU A 178 -19.05 17.88 33.31
C LEU A 178 -19.29 16.49 32.68
N ALA A 179 -19.50 15.46 33.50
CA ALA A 179 -19.82 14.12 33.00
C ALA A 179 -21.16 14.10 32.22
N VAL A 180 -22.18 14.75 32.73
CA VAL A 180 -23.48 14.90 32.04
C VAL A 180 -23.29 15.66 30.72
N ALA A 181 -22.56 16.76 30.72
CA ALA A 181 -22.24 17.52 29.51
C ALA A 181 -21.50 16.69 28.47
N ILE A 182 -20.48 15.92 28.90
CA ILE A 182 -19.73 15.00 28.02
C ILE A 182 -20.66 13.93 27.44
N ILE A 183 -21.50 13.30 28.25
CA ILE A 183 -22.44 12.25 27.80
C ILE A 183 -23.45 12.83 26.81
N THR A 184 -24.04 14.01 27.10
CA THR A 184 -25.03 14.66 26.23
C THR A 184 -24.37 15.06 24.89
N THR A 185 -23.25 15.76 24.93
CA THR A 185 -22.52 16.18 23.72
C THR A 185 -22.08 14.97 22.90
N THR A 186 -21.62 13.89 23.56
CA THR A 186 -21.21 12.68 22.84
C THR A 186 -22.40 11.97 22.19
N ASN A 187 -23.60 11.98 22.83
CA ASN A 187 -24.81 11.44 22.24
C ASN A 187 -25.25 12.22 21.01
N ASP A 188 -25.21 13.56 21.10
CA ASP A 188 -25.58 14.45 19.99
C ASP A 188 -24.61 14.24 18.80
N ILE A 189 -23.32 14.15 19.06
CA ILE A 189 -22.29 13.89 18.05
C ILE A 189 -22.51 12.52 17.40
N VAL A 190 -22.72 11.47 18.18
CA VAL A 190 -22.87 10.10 17.65
C VAL A 190 -24.14 9.93 16.81
N ASN A 191 -25.21 10.63 17.17
CA ASN A 191 -26.50 10.57 16.46
C ASN A 191 -26.59 11.47 15.24
N ASN A 192 -25.62 12.37 15.05
CA ASN A 192 -25.51 13.25 13.89
C ASN A 192 -24.27 12.89 13.07
N ASP A 193 -24.48 12.29 11.89
CA ASP A 193 -23.39 11.80 11.03
C ASP A 193 -22.39 12.90 10.61
N SER A 194 -22.88 14.13 10.37
CA SER A 194 -22.02 15.25 10.02
C SER A 194 -21.18 15.76 11.20
N GLU A 195 -21.75 15.79 12.38
CA GLU A 195 -21.06 16.18 13.61
C GLU A 195 -20.04 15.12 14.02
N LEU A 196 -20.40 13.81 13.91
CA LEU A 196 -19.50 12.71 14.15
C LEU A 196 -18.30 12.77 13.19
N SER A 197 -18.55 12.92 11.89
CA SER A 197 -17.47 13.01 10.91
C SER A 197 -16.55 14.19 11.23
N ARG A 198 -17.10 15.38 11.53
CA ARG A 198 -16.31 16.57 11.91
C ARG A 198 -15.48 16.32 13.17
N PHE A 199 -16.07 15.71 14.18
CA PHE A 199 -15.38 15.36 15.43
C PHE A 199 -14.24 14.37 15.16
N MET A 200 -14.52 13.32 14.38
CA MET A 200 -13.55 12.29 14.05
C MET A 200 -12.34 12.80 13.27
N MET A 201 -12.52 13.84 12.44
CA MET A 201 -11.41 14.44 11.69
C MET A 201 -10.30 14.99 12.58
N ASN A 202 -10.58 15.33 13.86
CA ASN A 202 -9.54 15.72 14.81
C ASN A 202 -8.61 14.57 15.21
N PHE A 203 -9.04 13.33 14.97
CA PHE A 203 -8.29 12.11 15.31
C PHE A 203 -7.71 11.43 14.06
N ALA A 204 -7.85 12.01 12.88
CA ALA A 204 -7.28 11.45 11.67
C ALA A 204 -5.77 11.20 11.84
N PRO A 205 -5.26 9.96 11.57
CA PRO A 205 -3.87 9.61 11.82
C PRO A 205 -2.87 10.38 10.97
N TYR A 206 -3.32 10.92 9.87
CA TYR A 206 -2.55 11.76 8.95
C TYR A 206 -3.33 13.02 8.58
N LYS A 207 -2.62 14.08 8.22
CA LYS A 207 -3.19 15.33 7.72
C LYS A 207 -3.14 15.37 6.19
N VAL A 208 -3.95 16.22 5.59
CA VAL A 208 -3.81 16.57 4.17
C VAL A 208 -2.40 17.09 3.91
N GLY A 209 -1.78 16.61 2.84
CA GLY A 209 -0.39 16.88 2.51
C GLY A 209 0.63 15.90 3.11
N ASP A 210 0.23 15.05 4.07
CA ASP A 210 1.10 14.02 4.59
C ASP A 210 1.29 12.87 3.58
N ARG A 211 2.46 12.24 3.64
CA ARG A 211 2.74 10.98 2.95
C ARG A 211 2.18 9.83 3.76
N ILE A 212 1.13 9.18 3.25
CA ILE A 212 0.28 8.23 3.96
C ILE A 212 0.59 6.76 3.65
N GLY A 213 1.21 6.49 2.52
CA GLY A 213 1.55 5.14 2.08
C GLY A 213 2.68 5.16 1.09
N GLN A 214 3.04 4.00 0.59
CA GLN A 214 4.01 3.83 -0.51
C GLN A 214 3.49 2.78 -1.49
N ILE A 215 3.78 3.02 -2.75
CA ILE A 215 3.43 2.11 -3.85
C ILE A 215 4.68 1.46 -4.41
N VAL A 216 4.53 0.19 -4.79
CA VAL A 216 5.55 -0.61 -5.48
C VAL A 216 4.89 -1.25 -6.68
N ILE A 217 5.47 -1.09 -7.87
CA ILE A 217 4.98 -1.72 -9.08
C ILE A 217 5.77 -3.00 -9.31
N VAL A 218 5.06 -4.11 -9.49
CA VAL A 218 5.65 -5.44 -9.61
C VAL A 218 5.09 -6.16 -10.83
N PRO A 219 5.90 -6.93 -11.56
CA PRO A 219 5.41 -7.88 -12.55
C PRO A 219 4.73 -9.05 -11.86
N TYR A 220 3.71 -9.64 -12.50
CA TYR A 220 3.10 -10.88 -12.03
C TYR A 220 2.90 -11.87 -13.18
N PRO A 221 3.15 -13.17 -12.95
CA PRO A 221 2.87 -14.19 -13.94
C PRO A 221 1.37 -14.46 -14.04
N THR A 222 0.90 -14.81 -15.24
CA THR A 222 -0.43 -15.38 -15.39
C THR A 222 -0.41 -16.82 -14.87
N VAL A 223 -1.30 -17.13 -13.94
CA VAL A 223 -1.41 -18.46 -13.33
C VAL A 223 -2.61 -19.20 -13.93
N LYS A 224 -2.40 -20.45 -14.32
CA LYS A 224 -3.46 -21.40 -14.69
C LYS A 224 -3.35 -22.56 -13.70
N PHE A 225 -4.39 -22.78 -12.93
CA PHE A 225 -4.46 -23.94 -12.02
C PHE A 225 -4.86 -25.17 -12.79
N GLU A 226 -4.22 -26.29 -12.44
CA GLU A 226 -4.57 -27.63 -12.85
C GLU A 226 -4.98 -28.41 -11.61
N GLU A 227 -6.24 -28.87 -11.60
CA GLU A 227 -6.74 -29.71 -10.51
C GLU A 227 -6.12 -31.11 -10.64
N THR A 228 -5.59 -31.61 -9.54
CA THR A 228 -4.96 -32.93 -9.45
C THR A 228 -5.29 -33.59 -8.13
N ASP A 229 -5.43 -34.93 -8.15
CA ASP A 229 -5.69 -35.72 -6.94
C ASP A 229 -4.43 -35.88 -6.07
N THR A 230 -3.24 -35.69 -6.65
CA THR A 230 -1.97 -35.89 -5.96
C THR A 230 -0.96 -34.81 -6.32
N LEU A 231 -0.20 -34.35 -5.34
CA LEU A 231 0.96 -33.49 -5.53
C LEU A 231 2.25 -34.34 -5.47
N SER A 232 3.30 -33.85 -6.12
CA SER A 232 4.62 -34.48 -6.04
C SER A 232 5.17 -34.42 -4.60
N GLU A 233 5.95 -35.43 -4.22
CA GLU A 233 6.67 -35.43 -2.95
C GLU A 233 7.70 -34.31 -2.88
N SER A 234 7.90 -33.73 -1.68
CA SER A 234 8.94 -32.76 -1.41
C SER A 234 9.59 -33.03 -0.05
N GLU A 235 10.82 -32.60 0.13
CA GLU A 235 11.55 -32.70 1.40
C GLU A 235 10.79 -32.09 2.59
N ARG A 236 9.99 -31.04 2.35
CA ARG A 236 9.21 -30.37 3.37
C ARG A 236 7.88 -31.08 3.66
N GLY A 237 7.31 -31.81 2.68
CA GLY A 237 6.00 -32.44 2.77
C GLY A 237 4.91 -31.42 3.17
N ASP A 238 4.12 -31.80 4.17
CA ASP A 238 3.03 -30.99 4.77
C ASP A 238 3.49 -30.19 6.00
N GLY A 239 4.78 -30.19 6.31
CA GLY A 239 5.35 -29.45 7.45
C GLY A 239 5.13 -27.94 7.34
N GLY A 240 4.33 -27.38 8.29
CA GLY A 240 4.00 -25.95 8.40
C GLY A 240 4.06 -25.45 9.85
N HIS A 241 3.75 -24.17 10.06
CA HIS A 241 3.55 -23.55 11.38
C HIS A 241 4.66 -23.82 12.42
N GLY A 242 5.93 -23.71 12.00
CA GLY A 242 7.07 -23.87 12.92
C GLY A 242 7.56 -25.31 13.05
N SER A 243 7.20 -26.21 12.14
CA SER A 243 7.68 -27.61 12.11
C SER A 243 9.22 -27.74 12.00
N THR A 244 9.93 -26.66 11.68
CA THR A 244 11.41 -26.62 11.58
C THR A 244 12.10 -26.30 12.91
N GLY A 245 11.35 -26.26 14.01
CA GLY A 245 11.89 -26.15 15.38
C GLY A 245 12.42 -24.75 15.73
N ASN A 246 12.42 -24.47 17.03
CA ASN A 246 13.16 -23.36 17.64
C ASN A 246 14.65 -23.70 17.67
#